data_e8b5738b2c22049d76bc4404c6da8def
#
_entry.id   e8b5738b2c22049d76bc4404c6da8def
#
_cell.length_a   1.000
_cell.length_b   1.000
_cell.length_c   1.000
_cell.angle_alpha   90.00
_cell.angle_beta   90.00
_cell.angle_gamma   90.00
#
_symmetry.space_group_name_H-M   'P 1'
#
loop_
_entity.id
_entity.type
_entity.pdbx_description
1 polymer ?
#
loop_
_entity_poly.entity_id
_entity_poly.type
_entity_poly.pdbx_seq_one_letter_code
_entity_poly.pdbx_strand_id
1 'polypeptide(L)'
;DSLQIGIIFYADQMNVNAANGLLKTLEEPRKNTLIILLAHNARSLPQTILSRCQSIHINPTYEQESAQWVSKHIDKDSRADFDALQLLESSHGVPYKALEDLKGDYFLQYQNWQNLLLEIAISPTKIYNTEIFDGNEIEVLKCLQQLLNEGIKIKILNHEGANLELNKVVEKTSNNYLFKLLDDINCAISMSQTTVNMKLLLDNVLIVWSHISHLKKYPAVTNIQEN
;
A
#
# COMPACT_ATOMS: atom_id res chain seq x y z
N ASP A 1 -29.50 28.62 -14.46
CA ASP A 1 -29.26 27.81 -13.23
C ASP A 1 -27.90 27.11 -13.36
N SER A 2 -26.87 27.66 -12.74
CA SER A 2 -25.52 27.07 -12.72
C SER A 2 -25.40 25.99 -11.67
N LEU A 3 -24.71 24.89 -12.00
CA LEU A 3 -24.33 23.83 -11.04
C LEU A 3 -23.27 24.40 -10.07
N GLN A 4 -23.51 24.25 -8.76
CA GLN A 4 -22.54 24.59 -7.72
C GLN A 4 -21.91 23.29 -7.21
N ILE A 5 -20.57 23.22 -7.20
CA ILE A 5 -19.84 22.04 -6.73
C ILE A 5 -18.98 22.46 -5.53
N GLY A 6 -19.21 21.81 -4.39
CA GLY A 6 -18.37 21.93 -3.20
C GLY A 6 -17.54 20.67 -3.01
N ILE A 7 -16.20 20.80 -2.84
CA ILE A 7 -15.31 19.67 -2.59
C ILE A 7 -14.65 19.87 -1.23
N ILE A 8 -14.76 18.87 -0.35
CA ILE A 8 -14.12 18.86 0.96
C ILE A 8 -13.07 17.77 0.94
N PHE A 9 -11.80 18.17 1.00
CA PHE A 9 -10.66 17.27 1.11
C PHE A 9 -10.46 16.83 2.56
N TYR A 10 -9.95 15.61 2.76
CA TYR A 10 -9.69 15.04 4.08
C TYR A 10 -10.92 15.06 5.00
N ALA A 11 -12.07 14.70 4.45
CA ALA A 11 -13.32 14.75 5.20
C ALA A 11 -13.30 13.86 6.47
N ASP A 12 -12.49 12.80 6.46
CA ASP A 12 -12.22 11.91 7.60
C ASP A 12 -11.44 12.56 8.75
N GLN A 13 -10.87 13.76 8.54
CA GLN A 13 -10.20 14.54 9.57
C GLN A 13 -11.09 15.64 10.19
N MET A 14 -12.35 15.74 9.74
CA MET A 14 -13.28 16.69 10.33
C MET A 14 -13.54 16.36 11.81
N ASN A 15 -13.51 17.39 12.65
CA ASN A 15 -13.99 17.23 14.02
C ASN A 15 -15.52 17.13 14.06
N VAL A 16 -16.04 16.70 15.21
CA VAL A 16 -17.50 16.47 15.41
C VAL A 16 -18.32 17.72 15.10
N ASN A 17 -17.83 18.91 15.44
CA ASN A 17 -18.56 20.16 15.24
C ASN A 17 -18.64 20.52 13.75
N ALA A 18 -17.55 20.33 13.00
CA ALA A 18 -17.53 20.55 11.55
C ALA A 18 -18.45 19.56 10.83
N ALA A 19 -18.41 18.28 11.22
CA ALA A 19 -19.29 17.26 10.67
C ALA A 19 -20.76 17.57 10.93
N ASN A 20 -21.11 17.97 12.16
CA ASN A 20 -22.48 18.37 12.53
C ASN A 20 -22.94 19.63 11.76
N GLY A 21 -22.05 20.60 11.55
CA GLY A 21 -22.37 21.80 10.75
C GLY A 21 -22.70 21.48 9.29
N LEU A 22 -22.12 20.38 8.75
CA LEU A 22 -22.36 19.96 7.37
C LEU A 22 -23.72 19.25 7.20
N LEU A 23 -24.25 18.61 8.27
CA LEU A 23 -25.47 17.80 8.19
C LEU A 23 -26.64 18.54 7.57
N LYS A 24 -26.90 19.80 7.97
CA LYS A 24 -28.00 20.60 7.43
C LYS A 24 -27.89 20.78 5.92
N THR A 25 -26.66 20.97 5.42
CA THR A 25 -26.43 21.16 3.99
C THR A 25 -26.55 19.84 3.21
N LEU A 26 -26.25 18.71 3.83
CA LEU A 26 -26.43 17.38 3.23
C LEU A 26 -27.90 16.94 3.23
N GLU A 27 -28.69 17.34 4.23
CA GLU A 27 -30.12 17.04 4.30
C GLU A 27 -30.94 17.86 3.31
N GLU A 28 -30.65 19.15 3.20
CA GLU A 28 -31.39 20.10 2.37
C GLU A 28 -30.43 20.89 1.46
N PRO A 29 -29.80 20.22 0.48
CA PRO A 29 -28.91 20.92 -0.43
C PRO A 29 -29.67 21.93 -1.28
N ARG A 30 -29.03 23.07 -1.57
CA ARG A 30 -29.61 24.03 -2.51
C ARG A 30 -29.78 23.38 -3.88
N LYS A 31 -30.77 23.86 -4.65
CA LYS A 31 -30.97 23.37 -6.02
C LYS A 31 -29.65 23.48 -6.82
N ASN A 32 -29.37 22.47 -7.64
CA ASN A 32 -28.17 22.39 -8.47
C ASN A 32 -26.85 22.45 -7.67
N THR A 33 -26.82 21.84 -6.48
CA THR A 33 -25.60 21.73 -5.67
C THR A 33 -25.15 20.27 -5.61
N LEU A 34 -23.86 20.04 -5.86
CA LEU A 34 -23.17 18.77 -5.66
C LEU A 34 -22.10 18.96 -4.58
N ILE A 35 -22.11 18.10 -3.56
CA ILE A 35 -21.09 18.09 -2.51
C ILE A 35 -20.30 16.80 -2.63
N ILE A 36 -18.97 16.91 -2.75
CA ILE A 36 -18.05 15.80 -2.86
C ILE A 36 -17.18 15.78 -1.60
N LEU A 37 -17.24 14.70 -0.84
CA LEU A 37 -16.40 14.46 0.33
C LEU A 37 -15.30 13.47 -0.05
N LEU A 38 -14.03 13.89 0.02
CA LEU A 38 -12.88 13.03 -0.22
C LEU A 38 -12.30 12.59 1.12
N ALA A 39 -12.24 11.27 1.33
CA ALA A 39 -11.74 10.66 2.56
C ALA A 39 -10.81 9.50 2.25
N HIS A 40 -9.71 9.36 2.99
CA HIS A 40 -8.85 8.16 2.92
C HIS A 40 -9.49 6.97 3.63
N ASN A 41 -10.18 7.24 4.74
CA ASN A 41 -10.86 6.22 5.51
C ASN A 41 -12.32 6.63 5.76
N ALA A 42 -13.23 6.10 4.96
CA ALA A 42 -14.65 6.37 5.12
C ALA A 42 -15.21 5.92 6.49
N ARG A 43 -14.57 4.93 7.15
CA ARG A 43 -15.02 4.46 8.48
C ARG A 43 -14.78 5.47 9.59
N SER A 44 -13.91 6.45 9.39
CA SER A 44 -13.66 7.54 10.35
C SER A 44 -14.75 8.61 10.29
N LEU A 45 -15.55 8.63 9.22
CA LEU A 45 -16.66 9.57 9.12
C LEU A 45 -17.84 9.16 10.05
N PRO A 46 -18.50 10.13 10.68
CA PRO A 46 -19.71 9.86 11.44
C PRO A 46 -20.78 9.16 10.59
N GLN A 47 -21.47 8.20 11.19
CA GLN A 47 -22.54 7.46 10.50
C GLN A 47 -23.65 8.37 9.98
N THR A 48 -23.85 9.52 10.63
CA THR A 48 -24.79 10.56 10.20
C THR A 48 -24.43 11.20 8.87
N ILE A 49 -23.13 11.33 8.56
CA ILE A 49 -22.65 11.79 7.25
C ILE A 49 -22.80 10.67 6.23
N LEU A 50 -22.34 9.46 6.57
CA LEU A 50 -22.35 8.32 5.64
C LEU A 50 -23.76 7.96 5.17
N SER A 51 -24.76 8.08 6.06
CA SER A 51 -26.16 7.76 5.72
C SER A 51 -26.81 8.76 4.73
N ARG A 52 -26.19 9.92 4.52
CA ARG A 52 -26.67 10.98 3.62
C ARG A 52 -25.82 11.14 2.36
N CYS A 53 -24.78 10.34 2.22
CA CYS A 53 -23.87 10.37 1.07
C CYS A 53 -23.94 9.05 0.30
N GLN A 54 -23.81 9.15 -1.02
CA GLN A 54 -23.52 7.98 -1.84
C GLN A 54 -22.01 7.71 -1.77
N SER A 55 -21.62 6.54 -1.32
CA SER A 55 -20.20 6.15 -1.26
C SER A 55 -19.74 5.63 -2.61
N ILE A 56 -18.62 6.16 -3.09
CA ILE A 56 -17.89 5.67 -4.25
C ILE A 56 -16.50 5.28 -3.79
N HIS A 57 -16.18 3.99 -3.91
CA HIS A 57 -14.85 3.49 -3.57
C HIS A 57 -13.95 3.57 -4.80
N ILE A 58 -12.82 4.26 -4.65
CA ILE A 58 -11.78 4.32 -5.68
C ILE A 58 -10.62 3.44 -5.17
N ASN A 59 -10.44 2.30 -5.81
CA ASN A 59 -9.36 1.39 -5.48
C ASN A 59 -8.11 1.72 -6.29
N PRO A 60 -6.91 1.48 -5.75
CA PRO A 60 -5.68 1.46 -6.53
C PRO A 60 -5.84 0.51 -7.71
N THR A 61 -5.27 0.86 -8.86
CA THR A 61 -5.40 0.05 -10.07
C THR A 61 -4.02 -0.37 -10.58
N TYR A 62 -3.90 -1.66 -10.89
CA TYR A 62 -2.71 -2.26 -11.50
C TYR A 62 -3.05 -2.80 -12.90
N GLU A 63 -4.13 -2.30 -13.51
CA GLU A 63 -4.60 -2.75 -14.79
C GLU A 63 -3.72 -2.21 -15.93
N GLN A 64 -3.71 -2.95 -17.02
CA GLN A 64 -2.92 -2.61 -18.20
C GLN A 64 -3.31 -1.24 -18.81
N GLU A 65 -4.57 -0.84 -18.68
CA GLU A 65 -5.06 0.47 -19.13
C GLU A 65 -4.40 1.62 -18.35
N SER A 66 -4.25 1.46 -17.03
CA SER A 66 -3.58 2.45 -16.17
C SER A 66 -2.10 2.51 -16.47
N ALA A 67 -1.43 1.39 -16.73
CA ALA A 67 -0.05 1.35 -17.15
C ALA A 67 0.15 2.02 -18.52
N GLN A 68 -0.75 1.79 -19.46
CA GLN A 68 -0.75 2.49 -20.77
C GLN A 68 -0.95 3.99 -20.61
N TRP A 69 -1.82 4.40 -19.68
CA TRP A 69 -2.02 5.82 -19.39
C TRP A 69 -0.73 6.43 -18.83
N VAL A 70 -0.07 5.79 -17.88
CA VAL A 70 1.22 6.23 -17.33
C VAL A 70 2.25 6.34 -18.46
N SER A 71 2.41 5.29 -19.29
CA SER A 71 3.36 5.28 -20.44
C SER A 71 3.16 6.46 -21.39
N LYS A 72 1.91 6.88 -21.63
CA LYS A 72 1.57 8.01 -22.51
C LYS A 72 1.93 9.37 -21.91
N HIS A 73 2.02 9.45 -20.57
CA HIS A 73 2.26 10.71 -19.85
C HIS A 73 3.69 10.81 -19.30
N ILE A 74 4.53 9.82 -19.50
CA ILE A 74 5.97 9.90 -19.21
C ILE A 74 6.59 10.84 -20.24
N ASP A 75 7.36 11.82 -19.77
CA ASP A 75 8.13 12.72 -20.61
C ASP A 75 9.14 11.93 -21.45
N LYS A 76 9.16 12.15 -22.76
CA LYS A 76 10.04 11.44 -23.73
C LYS A 76 11.54 11.64 -23.47
N ASP A 77 11.90 12.63 -22.68
CA ASP A 77 13.27 12.90 -22.24
C ASP A 77 13.71 12.08 -21.01
N SER A 78 12.79 11.37 -20.38
CA SER A 78 13.11 10.43 -19.29
C SER A 78 13.82 9.22 -19.89
N ARG A 79 15.16 9.19 -19.78
CA ARG A 79 16.09 8.26 -20.46
C ARG A 79 16.09 6.83 -19.95
N ALA A 80 15.11 6.40 -19.19
CA ALA A 80 15.08 5.05 -18.67
C ALA A 80 13.95 4.26 -19.32
N ASP A 81 14.24 3.08 -19.82
CA ASP A 81 13.27 2.03 -20.20
C ASP A 81 12.57 1.55 -18.93
N PHE A 82 11.60 2.33 -18.44
CA PHE A 82 10.81 1.92 -17.27
C PHE A 82 9.63 1.08 -17.74
N ASP A 83 9.45 -0.06 -17.09
CA ASP A 83 8.19 -0.78 -17.21
C ASP A 83 7.11 0.01 -16.46
N ALA A 84 6.11 0.48 -17.20
CA ALA A 84 5.02 1.28 -16.64
C ALA A 84 4.19 0.51 -15.60
N LEU A 85 4.16 -0.83 -15.66
CA LEU A 85 3.55 -1.65 -14.63
C LEU A 85 4.37 -1.59 -13.34
N GLN A 86 5.68 -1.76 -13.40
CA GLN A 86 6.55 -1.66 -12.22
C GLN A 86 6.49 -0.27 -11.59
N LEU A 87 6.43 0.78 -12.42
CA LEU A 87 6.27 2.15 -11.94
C LEU A 87 4.92 2.36 -11.25
N LEU A 88 3.85 1.80 -11.79
CA LEU A 88 2.52 1.84 -11.18
C LEU A 88 2.49 1.04 -9.88
N GLU A 89 3.18 -0.09 -9.83
CA GLU A 89 3.33 -0.90 -8.62
C GLU A 89 4.08 -0.15 -7.51
N SER A 90 5.21 0.49 -7.82
CA SER A 90 5.96 1.29 -6.84
C SER A 90 5.15 2.43 -6.24
N SER A 91 4.19 2.94 -7.01
CA SER A 91 3.28 4.02 -6.61
C SER A 91 1.95 3.50 -6.04
N HIS A 92 1.92 2.21 -5.65
CA HIS A 92 0.75 1.56 -5.05
C HIS A 92 -0.53 1.66 -5.89
N GLY A 93 -0.42 1.59 -7.22
CA GLY A 93 -1.54 1.63 -8.14
C GLY A 93 -2.15 3.03 -8.32
N VAL A 94 -1.40 4.09 -8.04
CA VAL A 94 -1.83 5.49 -8.20
C VAL A 94 -1.11 6.12 -9.39
N PRO A 95 -1.76 6.26 -10.58
CA PRO A 95 -1.08 6.68 -11.82
C PRO A 95 -0.42 8.06 -11.74
N TYR A 96 -1.05 9.05 -11.11
CA TYR A 96 -0.45 10.38 -10.94
C TYR A 96 0.79 10.35 -10.04
N LYS A 97 0.74 9.58 -8.95
CA LYS A 97 1.90 9.39 -8.07
C LYS A 97 3.05 8.71 -8.82
N ALA A 98 2.75 7.75 -9.71
CA ALA A 98 3.74 7.10 -10.56
C ALA A 98 4.55 8.12 -11.38
N LEU A 99 3.89 9.12 -11.97
CA LEU A 99 4.57 10.18 -12.73
C LEU A 99 5.37 11.14 -11.83
N GLU A 100 4.94 11.36 -10.59
CA GLU A 100 5.69 12.18 -9.62
C GLU A 100 6.91 11.42 -9.11
N ASP A 101 6.77 10.17 -8.75
CA ASP A 101 7.83 9.29 -8.24
C ASP A 101 8.96 9.10 -9.28
N LEU A 102 8.62 9.16 -10.58
CA LEU A 102 9.59 9.10 -11.67
C LEU A 102 10.49 10.34 -11.76
N LYS A 103 10.00 11.51 -11.32
CA LYS A 103 10.78 12.78 -11.33
C LYS A 103 11.85 12.82 -10.25
N GLY A 104 11.75 11.96 -9.24
CA GLY A 104 12.68 11.83 -8.13
C GLY A 104 13.41 10.49 -8.14
N ASP A 105 14.17 10.23 -7.07
CA ASP A 105 14.91 8.97 -6.91
C ASP A 105 14.05 7.86 -6.27
N TYR A 106 12.76 8.11 -6.02
CA TYR A 106 11.90 7.19 -5.27
C TYR A 106 11.75 5.85 -5.98
N PHE A 107 11.57 5.84 -7.29
CA PHE A 107 11.42 4.59 -8.05
C PHE A 107 12.68 3.72 -7.96
N LEU A 108 13.86 4.31 -8.09
CA LEU A 108 15.14 3.59 -7.94
C LEU A 108 15.30 3.07 -6.51
N GLN A 109 14.93 3.87 -5.53
CA GLN A 109 14.97 3.48 -4.12
C GLN A 109 14.02 2.30 -3.85
N TYR A 110 12.82 2.34 -4.40
CA TYR A 110 11.83 1.26 -4.30
C TYR A 110 12.35 -0.05 -4.91
N GLN A 111 12.98 0.00 -6.09
CA GLN A 111 13.61 -1.17 -6.71
C GLN A 111 14.74 -1.74 -5.84
N ASN A 112 15.56 -0.87 -5.23
CA ASN A 112 16.60 -1.29 -4.30
C ASN A 112 16.01 -2.00 -3.07
N TRP A 113 14.90 -1.51 -2.53
CA TRP A 113 14.19 -2.19 -1.43
C TRP A 113 13.66 -3.55 -1.86
N GLN A 114 13.02 -3.65 -3.01
CA GLN A 114 12.53 -4.94 -3.53
C GLN A 114 13.66 -5.95 -3.66
N ASN A 115 14.77 -5.56 -4.28
CA ASN A 115 15.93 -6.43 -4.48
C ASN A 115 16.50 -6.90 -3.14
N LEU A 116 16.67 -6.01 -2.17
CA LEU A 116 17.19 -6.36 -0.85
C LEU A 116 16.22 -7.26 -0.08
N LEU A 117 14.92 -7.00 -0.14
CA LEU A 117 13.90 -7.85 0.49
C LEU A 117 13.93 -9.28 -0.10
N LEU A 118 14.07 -9.43 -1.41
CA LEU A 118 14.19 -10.74 -2.04
C LEU A 118 15.49 -11.44 -1.66
N GLU A 119 16.61 -10.73 -1.62
CA GLU A 119 17.88 -11.30 -1.13
C GLU A 119 17.77 -11.81 0.31
N ILE A 120 17.13 -11.07 1.21
CA ILE A 120 16.88 -11.47 2.60
C ILE A 120 16.10 -12.78 2.65
N ALA A 121 15.06 -12.94 1.82
CA ALA A 121 14.25 -14.16 1.78
C ALA A 121 15.01 -15.38 1.24
N ILE A 122 15.95 -15.16 0.30
CA ILE A 122 16.71 -16.24 -0.34
C ILE A 122 17.89 -16.69 0.52
N SER A 123 18.54 -15.76 1.21
CA SER A 123 19.80 -16.02 1.94
C SER A 123 19.74 -15.52 3.39
N PRO A 124 18.94 -16.15 4.26
CA PRO A 124 18.66 -15.67 5.63
C PRO A 124 19.89 -15.63 6.54
N THR A 125 20.97 -16.32 6.20
CA THR A 125 22.21 -16.37 7.01
C THR A 125 23.19 -15.25 6.68
N LYS A 126 22.94 -14.50 5.59
CA LYS A 126 23.77 -13.36 5.19
C LYS A 126 23.43 -12.14 6.06
N ILE A 127 24.44 -11.37 6.44
CA ILE A 127 24.23 -10.10 7.13
C ILE A 127 23.91 -9.05 6.09
N TYR A 128 22.78 -8.36 6.28
CA TYR A 128 22.31 -7.30 5.39
C TYR A 128 22.42 -5.94 6.09
N ASN A 129 22.78 -4.91 5.31
CA ASN A 129 22.66 -3.53 5.79
C ASN A 129 21.22 -3.07 5.60
N THR A 130 20.46 -3.02 6.69
CA THR A 130 19.07 -2.56 6.71
C THR A 130 18.93 -1.06 6.95
N GLU A 131 20.03 -0.32 7.13
CA GLU A 131 20.01 1.15 7.30
C GLU A 131 19.38 1.86 6.07
N ILE A 132 19.39 1.23 4.90
CA ILE A 132 18.71 1.72 3.69
C ILE A 132 17.20 1.87 3.88
N PHE A 133 16.63 1.23 4.89
CA PHE A 133 15.20 1.30 5.24
C PHE A 133 14.88 2.41 6.24
N ASP A 134 15.90 2.97 6.93
CA ASP A 134 15.70 3.94 7.99
C ASP A 134 14.98 5.20 7.47
N GLY A 135 13.93 5.59 8.19
CA GLY A 135 13.06 6.72 7.82
C GLY A 135 12.02 6.40 6.73
N ASN A 136 12.02 5.17 6.18
CA ASN A 136 11.10 4.73 5.14
C ASN A 136 10.37 3.43 5.55
N GLU A 137 10.29 3.12 6.82
CA GLU A 137 9.82 1.82 7.33
C GLU A 137 8.41 1.47 6.83
N ILE A 138 7.52 2.45 6.75
CA ILE A 138 6.15 2.27 6.26
C ILE A 138 6.14 1.92 4.77
N GLU A 139 6.94 2.62 3.98
CA GLU A 139 7.02 2.38 2.53
C GLU A 139 7.67 1.01 2.23
N VAL A 140 8.65 0.62 3.04
CA VAL A 140 9.26 -0.73 2.96
C VAL A 140 8.25 -1.82 3.33
N LEU A 141 7.44 -1.63 4.38
CA LEU A 141 6.36 -2.55 4.73
C LEU A 141 5.33 -2.67 3.61
N LYS A 142 4.96 -1.57 2.96
CA LYS A 142 4.06 -1.59 1.79
C LYS A 142 4.70 -2.29 0.58
N CYS A 143 5.99 -2.08 0.35
CA CYS A 143 6.76 -2.77 -0.68
C CYS A 143 6.73 -4.29 -0.43
N LEU A 144 6.97 -4.72 0.80
CA LEU A 144 6.91 -6.12 1.20
C LEU A 144 5.49 -6.70 1.09
N GLN A 145 4.47 -5.93 1.49
CA GLN A 145 3.06 -6.29 1.31
C GLN A 145 2.73 -6.58 -0.16
N GLN A 146 3.24 -5.77 -1.06
CA GLN A 146 3.01 -5.92 -2.49
C GLN A 146 3.71 -7.15 -3.06
N LEU A 147 4.99 -7.39 -2.72
CA LEU A 147 5.70 -8.62 -3.05
C LEU A 147 4.95 -9.86 -2.56
N LEU A 148 4.41 -9.79 -1.35
CA LEU A 148 3.68 -10.91 -0.75
C LEU A 148 2.34 -11.15 -1.45
N ASN A 149 1.61 -10.09 -1.82
CA ASN A 149 0.37 -10.19 -2.58
C ASN A 149 0.61 -10.81 -3.97
N GLU A 150 1.68 -10.41 -4.66
CA GLU A 150 2.10 -11.01 -5.91
C GLU A 150 2.44 -12.50 -5.70
N GLY A 151 3.24 -12.82 -4.69
CA GLY A 151 3.58 -14.19 -4.34
C GLY A 151 2.36 -15.08 -4.04
N ILE A 152 1.36 -14.55 -3.35
CA ILE A 152 0.09 -15.23 -3.10
C ILE A 152 -0.67 -15.48 -4.41
N LYS A 153 -0.73 -14.50 -5.31
CA LYS A 153 -1.37 -14.65 -6.62
C LYS A 153 -0.69 -15.75 -7.45
N ILE A 154 0.65 -15.72 -7.53
CA ILE A 154 1.45 -16.75 -8.22
C ILE A 154 1.06 -18.14 -7.71
N LYS A 155 1.01 -18.30 -6.39
CA LYS A 155 0.75 -19.59 -5.76
C LYS A 155 -0.69 -20.10 -5.92
N ILE A 156 -1.67 -19.21 -5.82
CA ILE A 156 -3.09 -19.58 -5.94
C ILE A 156 -3.48 -19.82 -7.38
N LEU A 157 -2.97 -19.01 -8.31
CA LEU A 157 -3.34 -19.10 -9.73
C LEU A 157 -2.47 -20.10 -10.50
N ASN A 158 -1.47 -20.72 -9.87
CA ASN A 158 -0.46 -21.57 -10.51
C ASN A 158 0.14 -20.92 -11.77
N HIS A 159 0.44 -19.65 -11.67
CA HIS A 159 0.97 -18.84 -12.76
C HIS A 159 2.38 -18.38 -12.39
N GLU A 160 3.32 -18.43 -13.33
CA GLU A 160 4.64 -17.86 -13.11
C GLU A 160 4.57 -16.34 -13.15
N GLY A 161 4.99 -15.70 -12.05
CA GLY A 161 5.17 -14.25 -11.99
C GLY A 161 6.40 -13.80 -12.80
N ALA A 162 6.42 -12.53 -13.16
CA ALA A 162 7.55 -11.94 -13.89
C ALA A 162 8.87 -11.99 -13.09
N ASN A 163 8.79 -12.00 -11.77
CA ASN A 163 9.96 -12.04 -10.88
C ASN A 163 10.35 -13.47 -10.53
N LEU A 164 11.43 -13.95 -11.16
CA LEU A 164 11.94 -15.32 -11.00
C LEU A 164 12.41 -15.63 -9.56
N GLU A 165 12.90 -14.64 -8.83
CA GLU A 165 13.37 -14.83 -7.44
C GLU A 165 12.18 -14.99 -6.50
N LEU A 166 11.15 -14.18 -6.69
CA LEU A 166 9.91 -14.30 -5.94
C LEU A 166 9.25 -15.66 -6.17
N ASN A 167 9.22 -16.15 -7.41
CA ASN A 167 8.70 -17.47 -7.76
C ASN A 167 9.39 -18.57 -6.91
N LYS A 168 10.72 -18.53 -6.80
CA LYS A 168 11.50 -19.50 -6.00
C LYS A 168 11.18 -19.44 -4.51
N VAL A 169 11.00 -18.24 -3.97
CA VAL A 169 10.64 -18.03 -2.55
C VAL A 169 9.27 -18.60 -2.27
N VAL A 170 8.30 -18.28 -3.12
CA VAL A 170 6.89 -18.65 -2.94
C VAL A 170 6.65 -20.14 -3.13
N GLU A 171 7.34 -20.77 -4.09
CA GLU A 171 7.21 -22.21 -4.36
C GLU A 171 7.43 -23.06 -3.09
N LYS A 172 8.44 -22.71 -2.30
CA LYS A 172 8.81 -23.43 -1.07
C LYS A 172 7.95 -23.10 0.14
N THR A 173 7.18 -22.02 0.09
CA THR A 173 6.43 -21.48 1.23
C THR A 173 5.01 -22.05 1.28
N SER A 174 4.47 -22.34 2.47
CA SER A 174 3.07 -22.74 2.61
C SER A 174 2.11 -21.56 2.48
N ASN A 175 0.89 -21.80 1.95
CA ASN A 175 -0.13 -20.75 1.85
C ASN A 175 -0.45 -20.11 3.20
N ASN A 176 -0.55 -20.93 4.25
CA ASN A 176 -0.83 -20.44 5.60
C ASN A 176 0.26 -19.49 6.12
N TYR A 177 1.52 -19.72 5.73
CA TYR A 177 2.62 -18.82 6.08
C TYR A 177 2.48 -17.47 5.40
N LEU A 178 2.18 -17.47 4.09
CA LEU A 178 2.00 -16.25 3.31
C LEU A 178 0.87 -15.37 3.84
N PHE A 179 -0.29 -15.98 4.16
CA PHE A 179 -1.43 -15.22 4.70
C PHE A 179 -1.16 -14.67 6.09
N LYS A 180 -0.54 -15.44 6.98
CA LYS A 180 -0.21 -14.95 8.33
C LYS A 180 0.78 -13.79 8.28
N LEU A 181 1.81 -13.90 7.44
CA LEU A 181 2.78 -12.81 7.27
C LEU A 181 2.10 -11.56 6.69
N LEU A 182 1.16 -11.74 5.75
CA LEU A 182 0.37 -10.62 5.23
C LEU A 182 -0.46 -9.94 6.33
N ASP A 183 -1.07 -10.72 7.23
CA ASP A 183 -1.81 -10.19 8.36
C ASP A 183 -0.90 -9.40 9.33
N ASP A 184 0.31 -9.90 9.60
CA ASP A 184 1.29 -9.20 10.45
C ASP A 184 1.75 -7.89 9.81
N ILE A 185 2.00 -7.87 8.50
CA ILE A 185 2.37 -6.66 7.77
C ILE A 185 1.21 -5.65 7.80
N ASN A 186 -0.03 -6.09 7.55
CA ASN A 186 -1.21 -5.24 7.61
C ASN A 186 -1.39 -4.62 9.00
N CYS A 187 -1.16 -5.42 10.04
CA CYS A 187 -1.20 -4.96 11.42
C CYS A 187 -0.11 -3.90 11.67
N ALA A 188 1.13 -4.14 11.25
CA ALA A 188 2.24 -3.19 11.39
C ALA A 188 1.95 -1.87 10.66
N ILE A 189 1.43 -1.93 9.42
CA ILE A 189 1.05 -0.72 8.66
C ILE A 189 -0.08 0.03 9.38
N SER A 190 -1.07 -0.66 9.94
CA SER A 190 -2.17 -0.02 10.66
C SER A 190 -1.72 0.72 11.92
N MET A 191 -0.65 0.25 12.56
CA MET A 191 -0.05 0.87 13.74
C MET A 191 0.77 2.13 13.42
N SER A 192 1.01 2.44 12.16
CA SER A 192 1.80 3.61 11.73
C SER A 192 1.27 4.96 12.22
N GLN A 193 -0.02 5.02 12.56
CA GLN A 193 -0.66 6.23 13.11
C GLN A 193 -0.62 6.30 14.64
N THR A 194 0.05 5.35 15.28
CA THR A 194 0.21 5.28 16.72
C THR A 194 1.63 5.67 17.13
N THR A 195 1.92 5.72 18.43
CA THR A 195 3.25 6.06 18.97
C THR A 195 4.25 4.90 18.96
N VAL A 196 3.98 3.85 18.21
CA VAL A 196 4.80 2.64 18.15
C VAL A 196 6.09 2.90 17.36
N ASN A 197 7.18 2.28 17.77
CA ASN A 197 8.45 2.33 17.05
C ASN A 197 8.37 1.50 15.75
N MET A 198 8.24 2.19 14.61
CA MET A 198 8.09 1.55 13.29
C MET A 198 9.33 0.74 12.88
N LYS A 199 10.54 1.16 13.29
CA LYS A 199 11.76 0.41 13.01
C LYS A 199 11.72 -0.96 13.67
N LEU A 200 11.30 -1.04 14.94
CA LEU A 200 11.17 -2.32 15.64
C LEU A 200 10.11 -3.23 15.00
N LEU A 201 8.98 -2.66 14.54
CA LEU A 201 7.96 -3.42 13.83
C LEU A 201 8.50 -3.97 12.50
N LEU A 202 9.22 -3.16 11.74
CA LEU A 202 9.84 -3.59 10.50
C LEU A 202 10.85 -4.71 10.75
N ASP A 203 11.74 -4.55 11.75
CA ASP A 203 12.73 -5.57 12.10
C ASP A 203 12.08 -6.92 12.43
N ASN A 204 10.99 -6.92 13.21
CA ASN A 204 10.25 -8.13 13.52
C ASN A 204 9.67 -8.79 12.27
N VAL A 205 9.09 -8.01 11.37
CA VAL A 205 8.57 -8.51 10.09
C VAL A 205 9.70 -9.07 9.21
N LEU A 206 10.86 -8.38 9.15
CA LEU A 206 12.02 -8.82 8.38
C LEU A 206 12.60 -10.13 8.90
N ILE A 207 12.62 -10.36 10.22
CA ILE A 207 13.04 -11.64 10.81
C ILE A 207 12.13 -12.77 10.30
N VAL A 208 10.82 -12.57 10.33
CA VAL A 208 9.87 -13.58 9.83
C VAL A 208 10.02 -13.75 8.33
N TRP A 209 10.16 -12.66 7.58
CA TRP A 209 10.38 -12.68 6.13
C TRP A 209 11.66 -13.43 5.74
N SER A 210 12.77 -13.23 6.45
CA SER A 210 14.04 -13.90 6.16
C SER A 210 13.94 -15.43 6.22
N HIS A 211 13.01 -15.98 7.02
CA HIS A 211 12.84 -17.41 7.18
C HIS A 211 11.71 -18.00 6.31
N ILE A 212 11.11 -17.20 5.42
CA ILE A 212 9.91 -17.58 4.65
C ILE A 212 10.11 -18.88 3.83
N SER A 213 11.29 -19.06 3.23
CA SER A 213 11.61 -20.22 2.39
C SER A 213 12.15 -21.42 3.19
N HIS A 214 12.44 -21.27 4.48
CA HIS A 214 13.14 -22.26 5.31
C HIS A 214 12.28 -22.85 6.43
N LEU A 215 11.28 -22.14 6.91
CA LEU A 215 10.42 -22.62 7.99
C LEU A 215 9.18 -23.32 7.44
N LYS A 216 8.95 -24.56 7.90
CA LYS A 216 7.71 -25.30 7.58
C LYS A 216 6.48 -24.78 8.35
N LYS A 217 6.68 -24.07 9.47
CA LYS A 217 5.61 -23.50 10.31
C LYS A 217 5.93 -22.04 10.59
N TYR A 218 4.89 -21.22 10.60
CA TYR A 218 4.99 -19.83 10.99
C TYR A 218 5.46 -19.72 12.44
N PRO A 219 6.49 -18.89 12.75
CA PRO A 219 6.93 -18.71 14.13
C PRO A 219 5.77 -18.12 14.95
N ALA A 220 5.61 -18.57 16.19
CA ALA A 220 4.67 -17.95 17.10
C ALA A 220 5.20 -16.55 17.42
N VAL A 221 4.58 -15.53 16.83
CA VAL A 221 4.86 -14.14 17.21
C VAL A 221 4.38 -13.99 18.66
N THR A 222 5.30 -13.73 19.56
CA THR A 222 4.98 -13.37 20.94
C THR A 222 4.06 -12.16 20.89
N ASN A 223 2.84 -12.33 21.37
CA ASN A 223 1.77 -11.33 21.38
C ASN A 223 2.31 -9.97 21.82
N ILE A 224 2.29 -8.99 20.91
CA ILE A 224 2.51 -7.56 21.19
C ILE A 224 1.25 -6.95 21.88
N GLN A 225 0.26 -7.79 22.18
CA GLN A 225 -0.96 -7.39 22.90
C GLN A 225 -0.87 -7.87 24.34
N GLU A 226 -0.08 -7.23 25.18
CA GLU A 226 -0.28 -7.17 26.65
C GLU A 226 0.95 -6.48 27.26
N ASN A 227 0.92 -5.12 27.30
CA ASN A 227 1.36 -4.34 28.47
C ASN A 227 0.90 -2.88 28.26
#